data_46c7dccc4509e30efb56501282feda62
#
_entry.id   46c7dccc4509e30efb56501282feda62
#
_cell.length_a   1.000
_cell.length_b   1.000
_cell.length_c   1.000
_cell.angle_alpha   90.00
_cell.angle_beta   90.00
_cell.angle_gamma   90.00
#
_symmetry.space_group_name_H-M   'P 1'
#
loop_
_entity.id
_entity.type
_entity.pdbx_description
1 polymer ?
#
loop_
_entity_poly.entity_id
_entity_poly.type
_entity_poly.pdbx_seq_one_letter_code
_entity_poly.pdbx_strand_id
1 'polypeptide(L)'
;MELLPVHTPDGSDPLELLPSLAAALAGEGPAVAPHVLPDQEFRGTLPNDEIAAVISTSGSTGTPKQTMLSVDALAASAMGTAFALKAEGQWLLTLPVHYVAGFQVLVRSLFAGTQPWVMDTSAGFTPAAFTAGAAELTDKVRFTSLVPTQLHRLLADPSPETLRVLRRFDRILLGGAPAGSALRSLARSHDLRIVETYGMSETCGGCVYDGVPLDGVDLRSVDGRLRIGGTVLAEGYLGAP
;
A
#
# COMPACT_ATOMS: atom_id res chain seq x y z
N MET A 1 -16.43 18.62 -5.17
CA MET A 1 -16.10 18.04 -3.86
C MET A 1 -14.85 18.69 -3.31
N GLU A 2 -14.73 18.71 -1.99
CA GLU A 2 -13.58 19.27 -1.27
C GLU A 2 -12.46 18.22 -1.16
N LEU A 3 -11.21 18.66 -1.24
CA LEU A 3 -10.02 17.85 -0.98
C LEU A 3 -9.45 18.23 0.37
N LEU A 4 -9.17 17.24 1.22
CA LEU A 4 -8.54 17.41 2.52
C LEU A 4 -7.06 17.00 2.42
N PRO A 5 -6.12 17.96 2.27
CA PRO A 5 -4.71 17.67 2.40
C PRO A 5 -4.38 17.28 3.84
N VAL A 6 -3.67 16.18 4.01
CA VAL A 6 -3.26 15.69 5.33
C VAL A 6 -1.74 15.56 5.35
N HIS A 7 -1.08 16.43 6.10
CA HIS A 7 0.37 16.39 6.25
C HIS A 7 0.77 15.18 7.12
N THR A 8 1.52 14.26 6.55
CA THR A 8 1.98 13.02 7.18
C THR A 8 3.51 12.96 7.20
N PRO A 9 4.18 13.85 7.97
CA PRO A 9 5.64 13.85 8.05
C PRO A 9 6.16 12.58 8.72
N ASP A 10 7.45 12.31 8.52
CA ASP A 10 8.10 11.19 9.21
C ASP A 10 7.93 11.32 10.73
N GLY A 11 7.49 10.23 11.37
CA GLY A 11 7.22 10.18 12.82
C GLY A 11 5.81 10.64 13.24
N SER A 12 4.94 11.11 12.32
CA SER A 12 3.51 11.28 12.63
C SER A 12 2.80 9.93 12.78
N ASP A 13 1.71 9.90 13.53
CA ASP A 13 0.86 8.70 13.60
C ASP A 13 -0.04 8.62 12.37
N PRO A 14 0.20 7.69 11.44
CA PRO A 14 -0.63 7.55 10.25
C PRO A 14 -2.06 7.07 10.55
N LEU A 15 -2.35 6.60 11.77
CA LEU A 15 -3.71 6.21 12.17
C LEU A 15 -4.62 7.42 12.33
N GLU A 16 -4.08 8.62 12.52
CA GLU A 16 -4.88 9.86 12.52
C GLU A 16 -5.61 10.10 11.19
N LEU A 17 -5.15 9.47 10.10
CA LEU A 17 -5.83 9.53 8.80
C LEU A 17 -7.10 8.65 8.73
N LEU A 18 -7.20 7.60 9.56
CA LEU A 18 -8.28 6.61 9.46
C LEU A 18 -9.71 7.21 9.54
N PRO A 19 -10.04 8.14 10.46
CA PRO A 19 -11.40 8.70 10.51
C PRO A 19 -11.78 9.44 9.22
N SER A 20 -10.88 10.29 8.71
CA SER A 20 -11.11 11.04 7.47
C SER A 20 -11.19 10.12 6.25
N LEU A 21 -10.32 9.09 6.19
CA LEU A 21 -10.35 8.10 5.12
C LEU A 21 -11.64 7.26 5.17
N ALA A 22 -12.10 6.86 6.36
CA ALA A 22 -13.36 6.13 6.51
C ALA A 22 -14.56 6.96 6.04
N ALA A 23 -14.61 8.26 6.41
CA ALA A 23 -15.64 9.17 5.93
C ALA A 23 -15.59 9.36 4.40
N ALA A 24 -14.40 9.51 3.81
CA ALA A 24 -14.23 9.60 2.35
C ALA A 24 -14.69 8.33 1.64
N LEU A 25 -14.35 7.15 2.15
CA LEU A 25 -14.78 5.86 1.59
C LEU A 25 -16.29 5.61 1.74
N ALA A 26 -16.94 6.20 2.74
CA ALA A 26 -18.38 6.16 2.91
C ALA A 26 -19.14 7.22 2.08
N GLY A 27 -18.43 8.12 1.38
CA GLY A 27 -19.04 9.25 0.68
C GLY A 27 -19.58 10.35 1.61
N GLU A 28 -19.15 10.35 2.88
CA GLU A 28 -19.64 11.26 3.93
C GLU A 28 -18.63 12.38 4.26
N GLY A 29 -17.45 12.35 3.64
CA GLY A 29 -16.37 13.31 3.88
C GLY A 29 -15.59 13.69 2.62
N PRO A 30 -14.72 14.69 2.71
CA PRO A 30 -13.87 15.10 1.59
C PRO A 30 -12.85 13.99 1.22
N ALA A 31 -12.41 13.99 -0.04
CA ALA A 31 -11.31 13.14 -0.46
C ALA A 31 -10.03 13.47 0.32
N VAL A 32 -9.29 12.47 0.78
CA VAL A 32 -8.06 12.68 1.54
C VAL A 32 -6.83 12.72 0.64
N ALA A 33 -5.87 13.58 0.96
CA ALA A 33 -4.61 13.69 0.22
C ALA A 33 -3.41 13.68 1.19
N PRO A 34 -2.92 12.49 1.58
CA PRO A 34 -1.75 12.38 2.43
C PRO A 34 -0.49 12.86 1.70
N HIS A 35 0.31 13.69 2.36
CA HIS A 35 1.53 14.25 1.77
C HIS A 35 2.62 14.47 2.83
N VAL A 36 3.88 14.48 2.39
CA VAL A 36 5.05 14.67 3.27
C VAL A 36 5.66 16.07 3.17
N LEU A 37 5.51 16.74 2.01
CA LEU A 37 6.04 18.07 1.83
C LEU A 37 5.11 19.11 2.45
N PRO A 38 5.59 19.99 3.36
CA PRO A 38 4.73 20.99 4.03
C PRO A 38 3.97 21.89 3.07
N ASP A 39 4.63 22.28 1.97
CA ASP A 39 4.10 23.22 0.98
C ASP A 39 3.57 22.49 -0.27
N GLN A 40 3.15 21.23 -0.16
CA GLN A 40 2.63 20.51 -1.30
C GLN A 40 1.30 21.12 -1.75
N GLU A 41 1.28 21.61 -2.98
CA GLU A 41 0.06 22.15 -3.59
C GLU A 41 -0.72 21.04 -4.29
N PHE A 42 -2.03 21.06 -4.13
CA PHE A 42 -3.00 20.28 -4.88
C PHE A 42 -3.74 21.22 -5.84
N ARG A 43 -3.46 21.11 -7.14
CA ARG A 43 -3.99 22.03 -8.15
C ARG A 43 -5.02 21.32 -9.01
N GLY A 44 -6.25 21.81 -8.96
CA GLY A 44 -7.36 21.29 -9.72
C GLY A 44 -8.60 21.09 -8.87
N THR A 45 -9.67 20.71 -9.51
CA THR A 45 -10.94 20.33 -8.87
C THR A 45 -11.18 18.86 -9.06
N LEU A 46 -11.75 18.21 -8.07
CA LEU A 46 -12.17 16.82 -8.20
C LEU A 46 -13.34 16.74 -9.19
N PRO A 47 -13.35 15.75 -10.10
CA PRO A 47 -14.35 15.68 -11.17
C PRO A 47 -15.76 15.32 -10.65
N ASN A 48 -15.83 14.56 -9.57
CA ASN A 48 -17.05 14.07 -8.94
C ASN A 48 -16.82 13.78 -7.45
N ASP A 49 -17.83 13.31 -6.78
CA ASP A 49 -17.83 12.93 -5.36
C ASP A 49 -17.50 11.45 -5.09
N GLU A 50 -17.12 10.72 -6.11
CA GLU A 50 -16.67 9.34 -6.00
C GLU A 50 -15.18 9.24 -5.66
N ILE A 51 -14.42 10.35 -5.75
CA ILE A 51 -13.00 10.36 -5.41
C ILE A 51 -12.84 10.33 -3.88
N ALA A 52 -12.21 9.28 -3.37
CA ALA A 52 -11.92 9.14 -1.94
C ALA A 52 -10.49 9.57 -1.57
N ALA A 53 -9.54 9.51 -2.52
CA ALA A 53 -8.16 9.87 -2.22
C ALA A 53 -7.42 10.46 -3.42
N VAL A 54 -6.39 11.28 -3.13
CA VAL A 54 -5.41 11.76 -4.10
C VAL A 54 -4.01 11.40 -3.62
N ILE A 55 -3.31 10.55 -4.36
CA ILE A 55 -1.95 10.10 -4.02
C ILE A 55 -0.94 10.74 -4.97
N SER A 56 0.04 11.42 -4.38
CA SER A 56 1.13 12.02 -5.14
C SER A 56 2.20 10.99 -5.47
N THR A 57 2.66 10.98 -6.71
CA THR A 57 3.76 10.11 -7.17
C THR A 57 4.99 10.94 -7.51
N SER A 58 6.18 10.42 -7.27
CA SER A 58 7.42 11.00 -7.77
C SER A 58 7.47 10.84 -9.30
N GLY A 59 6.91 11.81 -10.03
CA GLY A 59 6.90 11.78 -11.48
C GLY A 59 8.32 11.71 -12.06
N SER A 60 8.55 10.84 -13.04
CA SER A 60 9.81 10.77 -13.82
C SER A 60 10.15 12.08 -14.56
N THR A 61 9.20 13.00 -14.63
CA THR A 61 9.29 14.33 -15.27
C THR A 61 9.61 15.47 -14.29
N GLY A 62 9.85 15.15 -13.00
CA GLY A 62 10.18 16.15 -11.97
C GLY A 62 8.97 16.80 -11.28
N THR A 63 7.79 16.81 -11.90
CA THR A 63 6.56 17.29 -11.25
C THR A 63 5.78 16.06 -10.74
N PRO A 64 5.46 16.00 -9.43
CA PRO A 64 4.64 14.91 -8.89
C PRO A 64 3.27 14.87 -9.58
N LYS A 65 2.87 13.67 -10.03
CA LYS A 65 1.51 13.45 -10.50
C LYS A 65 0.61 13.15 -9.32
N GLN A 66 -0.57 13.71 -9.31
CA GLN A 66 -1.57 13.57 -8.25
C GLN A 66 -2.69 12.66 -8.74
N THR A 67 -2.57 11.37 -8.44
CA THR A 67 -3.48 10.32 -8.93
C THR A 67 -4.77 10.31 -8.12
N MET A 68 -5.91 10.43 -8.78
CA MET A 68 -7.24 10.41 -8.16
C MET A 68 -7.76 8.98 -8.06
N LEU A 69 -8.08 8.53 -6.85
CA LEU A 69 -8.54 7.18 -6.55
C LEU A 69 -10.00 7.23 -6.07
N SER A 70 -10.89 6.57 -6.82
CA SER A 70 -12.30 6.48 -6.46
C SER A 70 -12.55 5.46 -5.34
N VAL A 71 -13.69 5.60 -4.67
CA VAL A 71 -14.17 4.64 -3.66
C VAL A 71 -14.19 3.23 -4.26
N ASP A 72 -14.79 3.08 -5.45
CA ASP A 72 -14.94 1.79 -6.12
C ASP A 72 -13.60 1.14 -6.49
N ALA A 73 -12.65 1.93 -6.98
CA ALA A 73 -11.33 1.41 -7.34
C ALA A 73 -10.53 0.97 -6.10
N LEU A 74 -10.62 1.72 -5.00
CA LEU A 74 -10.01 1.36 -3.73
C LEU A 74 -10.65 0.11 -3.14
N ALA A 75 -11.98 0.00 -3.17
CA ALA A 75 -12.72 -1.17 -2.74
C ALA A 75 -12.35 -2.41 -3.58
N ALA A 76 -12.35 -2.29 -4.91
CA ALA A 76 -11.97 -3.38 -5.80
C ALA A 76 -10.55 -3.88 -5.52
N SER A 77 -9.59 -2.98 -5.29
CA SER A 77 -8.22 -3.33 -4.93
C SER A 77 -8.12 -4.04 -3.56
N ALA A 78 -8.87 -3.56 -2.56
CA ALA A 78 -8.88 -4.17 -1.22
C ALA A 78 -9.50 -5.56 -1.25
N MET A 79 -10.67 -5.70 -1.88
CA MET A 79 -11.38 -6.98 -2.03
C MET A 79 -10.58 -7.96 -2.88
N GLY A 80 -10.04 -7.53 -4.02
CA GLY A 80 -9.18 -8.35 -4.87
C GLY A 80 -7.96 -8.88 -4.11
N THR A 81 -7.37 -8.06 -3.23
CA THR A 81 -6.29 -8.50 -2.32
C THR A 81 -6.79 -9.58 -1.36
N ALA A 82 -7.93 -9.39 -0.69
CA ALA A 82 -8.48 -10.35 0.25
C ALA A 82 -8.77 -11.70 -0.43
N PHE A 83 -9.33 -11.69 -1.64
CA PHE A 83 -9.57 -12.90 -2.44
C PHE A 83 -8.26 -13.59 -2.84
N ALA A 84 -7.27 -12.85 -3.32
CA ALA A 84 -5.97 -13.41 -3.71
C ALA A 84 -5.22 -14.03 -2.52
N LEU A 85 -5.30 -13.41 -1.34
CA LEU A 85 -4.69 -13.91 -0.11
C LEU A 85 -5.55 -14.99 0.58
N LYS A 86 -6.82 -15.13 0.17
CA LYS A 86 -7.84 -16.04 0.74
C LYS A 86 -8.10 -15.78 2.22
N ALA A 87 -7.90 -14.58 2.68
CA ALA A 87 -8.11 -14.18 4.06
C ALA A 87 -8.11 -12.66 4.21
N GLU A 88 -8.76 -12.19 5.25
CA GLU A 88 -8.62 -10.87 5.83
C GLU A 88 -7.91 -10.99 7.17
N GLY A 89 -7.23 -9.92 7.62
CA GLY A 89 -6.48 -9.98 8.86
C GLY A 89 -5.83 -8.65 9.20
N GLN A 90 -5.07 -8.65 10.28
CA GLN A 90 -4.38 -7.48 10.79
C GLN A 90 -3.11 -7.19 9.99
N TRP A 91 -2.91 -5.92 9.68
CA TRP A 91 -1.76 -5.44 8.92
C TRP A 91 -0.72 -4.76 9.82
N LEU A 92 0.55 -5.07 9.59
CA LEU A 92 1.66 -4.22 10.05
C LEU A 92 1.95 -3.18 8.97
N LEU A 93 1.77 -1.91 9.29
CA LEU A 93 2.10 -0.79 8.42
C LEU A 93 3.59 -0.45 8.58
N THR A 94 4.36 -0.66 7.50
CA THR A 94 5.81 -0.46 7.44
C THR A 94 6.24 0.56 6.38
N LEU A 95 5.26 1.07 5.63
CA LEU A 95 5.45 1.98 4.50
C LEU A 95 4.72 3.29 4.76
N PRO A 96 5.29 4.43 4.35
CA PRO A 96 4.62 5.72 4.51
C PRO A 96 3.26 5.77 3.78
N VAL A 97 2.25 6.37 4.42
CA VAL A 97 0.87 6.43 3.88
C VAL A 97 0.68 7.42 2.74
N HIS A 98 1.62 8.32 2.49
CA HIS A 98 1.61 9.16 1.30
C HIS A 98 2.00 8.41 0.01
N TYR A 99 2.49 7.16 0.12
CA TYR A 99 2.63 6.23 -1.00
C TYR A 99 1.47 5.24 -1.02
N VAL A 100 1.02 4.89 -2.22
CA VAL A 100 -0.13 4.01 -2.41
C VAL A 100 -0.01 2.67 -1.67
N ALA A 101 1.19 2.11 -1.52
CA ALA A 101 1.38 0.83 -0.83
C ALA A 101 1.13 0.92 0.68
N GLY A 102 1.53 2.01 1.33
CA GLY A 102 1.20 2.29 2.74
C GLY A 102 -0.26 2.68 2.90
N PHE A 103 -0.78 3.54 2.01
CA PHE A 103 -2.18 3.96 2.00
C PHE A 103 -3.13 2.76 1.90
N GLN A 104 -2.82 1.79 1.05
CA GLN A 104 -3.62 0.58 0.87
C GLN A 104 -3.65 -0.32 2.13
N VAL A 105 -2.68 -0.21 3.02
CA VAL A 105 -2.78 -0.91 4.32
C VAL A 105 -3.94 -0.35 5.14
N LEU A 106 -4.10 0.98 5.16
CA LEU A 106 -5.23 1.63 5.86
C LEU A 106 -6.58 1.25 5.20
N VAL A 107 -6.66 1.34 3.86
CA VAL A 107 -7.87 0.98 3.11
C VAL A 107 -8.27 -0.47 3.39
N ARG A 108 -7.35 -1.43 3.26
CA ARG A 108 -7.60 -2.86 3.52
C ARG A 108 -8.03 -3.12 4.96
N SER A 109 -7.44 -2.41 5.92
CA SER A 109 -7.81 -2.55 7.33
C SER A 109 -9.23 -2.04 7.59
N LEU A 110 -9.64 -0.93 6.97
CA LEU A 110 -11.01 -0.42 7.08
C LEU A 110 -12.02 -1.39 6.47
N PHE A 111 -11.76 -1.93 5.27
CA PHE A 111 -12.67 -2.89 4.64
C PHE A 111 -12.75 -4.21 5.41
N ALA A 112 -11.64 -4.67 6.01
CA ALA A 112 -11.61 -5.88 6.83
C ALA A 112 -12.14 -5.66 8.27
N GLY A 113 -12.43 -4.42 8.68
CA GLY A 113 -12.81 -4.10 10.05
C GLY A 113 -11.71 -4.39 11.07
N THR A 114 -10.44 -4.38 10.66
CA THR A 114 -9.29 -4.61 11.53
C THR A 114 -8.54 -3.30 11.80
N GLN A 115 -7.81 -3.25 12.92
CA GLN A 115 -6.95 -2.11 13.22
C GLN A 115 -5.50 -2.45 12.84
N PRO A 116 -4.87 -1.71 11.93
CA PRO A 116 -3.46 -1.92 11.59
C PRO A 116 -2.57 -1.52 12.77
N TRP A 117 -1.43 -2.17 12.89
CA TRP A 117 -0.36 -1.75 13.79
C TRP A 117 0.68 -0.95 13.02
N VAL A 118 1.13 0.18 13.56
CA VAL A 118 2.11 1.04 12.92
C VAL A 118 3.49 0.71 13.46
N MET A 119 4.42 0.40 12.56
CA MET A 119 5.83 0.26 12.92
C MET A 119 6.43 1.65 13.21
N ASP A 120 7.19 1.77 14.27
CA ASP A 120 7.96 2.99 14.53
C ASP A 120 9.02 3.20 13.43
N THR A 121 8.85 4.29 12.68
CA THR A 121 9.74 4.70 11.58
C THR A 121 10.54 5.96 11.89
N SER A 122 10.52 6.46 13.11
CA SER A 122 11.22 7.69 13.52
C SER A 122 12.72 7.66 13.24
N ALA A 123 13.34 6.48 13.34
CA ALA A 123 14.75 6.22 12.98
C ALA A 123 14.88 5.57 11.58
N GLY A 124 13.85 5.65 10.73
CA GLY A 124 13.73 4.94 9.48
C GLY A 124 13.42 3.44 9.69
N PHE A 125 13.49 2.65 8.60
CA PHE A 125 13.24 1.22 8.69
C PHE A 125 14.44 0.47 9.30
N THR A 126 14.22 -0.18 10.43
CA THR A 126 15.22 -1.04 11.10
C THR A 126 14.65 -2.43 11.39
N PRO A 127 15.47 -3.52 11.39
CA PRO A 127 15.03 -4.85 11.80
C PRO A 127 14.46 -4.90 13.22
N ALA A 128 15.02 -4.09 14.15
CA ALA A 128 14.56 -4.03 15.53
C ALA A 128 13.15 -3.44 15.62
N ALA A 129 12.88 -2.29 14.96
CA ALA A 129 11.57 -1.66 14.95
C ALA A 129 10.52 -2.56 14.26
N PHE A 130 10.89 -3.22 13.16
CA PHE A 130 10.02 -4.20 12.50
C PHE A 130 9.67 -5.37 13.45
N THR A 131 10.66 -5.92 14.12
CA THR A 131 10.47 -7.05 15.04
C THR A 131 9.54 -6.67 16.20
N ALA A 132 9.77 -5.48 16.79
CA ALA A 132 8.92 -4.95 17.85
C ALA A 132 7.48 -4.74 17.37
N GLY A 133 7.27 -4.03 16.27
CA GLY A 133 5.92 -3.80 15.72
C GLY A 133 5.21 -5.09 15.30
N ALA A 134 5.92 -6.05 14.71
CA ALA A 134 5.35 -7.34 14.33
C ALA A 134 4.96 -8.21 15.55
N ALA A 135 5.62 -8.02 16.69
CA ALA A 135 5.30 -8.73 17.92
C ALA A 135 3.96 -8.29 18.51
N GLU A 136 3.56 -7.04 18.29
CA GLU A 136 2.34 -6.44 18.81
C GLU A 136 1.06 -6.88 18.08
N LEU A 137 1.19 -7.49 16.89
CA LEU A 137 0.02 -8.00 16.17
C LEU A 137 -0.68 -9.10 16.96
N THR A 138 -1.97 -8.91 17.21
CA THR A 138 -2.81 -9.80 18.05
C THR A 138 -3.62 -10.81 17.26
N ASP A 139 -4.00 -10.48 16.02
CA ASP A 139 -4.83 -11.35 15.19
C ASP A 139 -4.08 -12.64 14.80
N LYS A 140 -4.86 -13.67 14.51
CA LYS A 140 -4.33 -14.94 14.00
C LYS A 140 -3.78 -14.79 12.60
N VAL A 141 -4.53 -14.09 11.72
CA VAL A 141 -4.14 -13.81 10.34
C VAL A 141 -3.42 -12.46 10.28
N ARG A 142 -2.22 -12.43 9.73
CA ARG A 142 -1.33 -11.27 9.75
C ARG A 142 -0.70 -11.04 8.42
N PHE A 143 -0.67 -9.76 8.03
CA PHE A 143 -0.09 -9.31 6.78
C PHE A 143 0.85 -8.13 6.98
N THR A 144 1.78 -7.97 6.05
CA THR A 144 2.58 -6.75 5.89
C THR A 144 2.94 -6.54 4.43
N SER A 145 3.28 -5.31 4.08
CA SER A 145 3.82 -4.96 2.76
C SER A 145 5.24 -4.42 2.92
N LEU A 146 6.16 -4.94 2.13
CA LEU A 146 7.57 -4.56 2.15
C LEU A 146 8.05 -4.22 0.73
N VAL A 147 9.08 -3.39 0.66
CA VAL A 147 9.89 -3.28 -0.57
C VAL A 147 11.12 -4.21 -0.47
N PRO A 148 11.73 -4.60 -1.61
CA PRO A 148 12.86 -5.55 -1.61
C PRO A 148 14.03 -5.13 -0.72
N THR A 149 14.32 -3.83 -0.62
CA THR A 149 15.39 -3.32 0.25
C THR A 149 15.09 -3.51 1.74
N GLN A 150 13.81 -3.41 2.16
CA GLN A 150 13.40 -3.69 3.54
C GLN A 150 13.53 -5.17 3.86
N LEU A 151 13.02 -6.06 2.98
CA LEU A 151 13.17 -7.51 3.16
C LEU A 151 14.64 -7.92 3.18
N HIS A 152 15.48 -7.35 2.32
CA HIS A 152 16.91 -7.60 2.32
C HIS A 152 17.56 -7.21 3.66
N ARG A 153 17.21 -6.05 4.23
CA ARG A 153 17.72 -5.62 5.56
C ARG A 153 17.29 -6.57 6.67
N LEU A 154 16.07 -7.10 6.61
CA LEU A 154 15.56 -8.07 7.59
C LEU A 154 16.30 -9.42 7.52
N LEU A 155 16.80 -9.81 6.33
CA LEU A 155 17.41 -11.10 6.07
C LEU A 155 18.94 -11.07 5.95
N ALA A 156 19.59 -9.90 6.01
CA ALA A 156 21.04 -9.79 5.91
C ALA A 156 21.78 -10.43 7.10
N ASP A 157 21.25 -10.26 8.30
CA ASP A 157 21.74 -10.89 9.53
C ASP A 157 20.56 -11.00 10.52
N PRO A 158 19.62 -11.93 10.27
CA PRO A 158 18.38 -11.96 11.02
C PRO A 158 18.56 -12.58 12.41
N SER A 159 18.13 -11.87 13.44
CA SER A 159 18.03 -12.48 14.77
C SER A 159 16.99 -13.61 14.77
N PRO A 160 17.11 -14.60 15.70
CA PRO A 160 16.08 -15.63 15.86
C PRO A 160 14.70 -15.05 16.09
N GLU A 161 14.60 -13.93 16.79
CA GLU A 161 13.35 -13.22 17.07
C GLU A 161 12.75 -12.61 15.80
N THR A 162 13.57 -11.95 14.96
CA THR A 162 13.14 -11.42 13.66
C THR A 162 12.59 -12.53 12.75
N LEU A 163 13.28 -13.67 12.68
CA LEU A 163 12.78 -14.82 11.89
C LEU A 163 11.48 -15.38 12.48
N ARG A 164 11.37 -15.43 13.81
CA ARG A 164 10.16 -15.90 14.47
C ARG A 164 8.95 -15.03 14.13
N VAL A 165 9.06 -13.70 14.17
CA VAL A 165 7.95 -12.82 13.84
C VAL A 165 7.65 -12.82 12.34
N LEU A 166 8.66 -12.90 11.46
CA LEU A 166 8.47 -13.00 10.01
C LEU A 166 7.65 -14.24 9.61
N ARG A 167 7.92 -15.39 10.23
CA ARG A 167 7.18 -16.65 9.98
C ARG A 167 5.73 -16.62 10.47
N ARG A 168 5.37 -15.67 11.34
CA ARG A 168 3.99 -15.49 11.82
C ARG A 168 3.09 -14.78 10.81
N PHE A 169 3.64 -14.12 9.80
CA PHE A 169 2.84 -13.53 8.75
C PHE A 169 2.26 -14.61 7.83
N ASP A 170 0.95 -14.53 7.58
CA ASP A 170 0.29 -15.42 6.62
C ASP A 170 0.71 -15.10 5.19
N ARG A 171 0.92 -13.81 4.90
CA ARG A 171 1.56 -13.36 3.66
C ARG A 171 2.34 -12.07 3.91
N ILE A 172 3.45 -11.93 3.20
CA ILE A 172 4.24 -10.71 3.11
C ILE A 172 4.18 -10.27 1.65
N LEU A 173 3.49 -9.16 1.38
CA LEU A 173 3.46 -8.57 0.05
C LEU A 173 4.79 -7.90 -0.25
N LEU A 174 5.41 -8.23 -1.36
CA LEU A 174 6.70 -7.68 -1.79
C LEU A 174 6.53 -6.97 -3.13
N GLY A 175 6.64 -5.65 -3.12
CA GLY A 175 6.38 -4.84 -4.30
C GLY A 175 7.23 -3.59 -4.40
N GLY A 176 6.85 -2.68 -5.32
CA GLY A 176 7.54 -1.41 -5.55
C GLY A 176 8.81 -1.50 -6.42
N ALA A 177 9.46 -2.67 -6.48
CA ALA A 177 10.59 -2.96 -7.35
C ALA A 177 10.70 -4.48 -7.57
N PRO A 178 11.40 -4.94 -8.63
CA PRO A 178 11.66 -6.36 -8.83
C PRO A 178 12.51 -6.95 -7.69
N ALA A 179 12.08 -8.07 -7.14
CA ALA A 179 12.87 -8.84 -6.20
C ALA A 179 13.87 -9.73 -6.96
N GLY A 180 15.17 -9.58 -6.67
CA GLY A 180 16.20 -10.45 -7.25
C GLY A 180 16.02 -11.92 -6.84
N SER A 181 16.46 -12.85 -7.69
CA SER A 181 16.33 -14.30 -7.43
C SER A 181 17.01 -14.74 -6.13
N ALA A 182 18.13 -14.12 -5.77
CA ALA A 182 18.86 -14.39 -4.52
C ALA A 182 17.99 -14.05 -3.28
N LEU A 183 17.33 -12.89 -3.27
CA LEU A 183 16.45 -12.48 -2.18
C LEU A 183 15.25 -13.42 -2.05
N ARG A 184 14.65 -13.82 -3.18
CA ARG A 184 13.55 -14.79 -3.20
C ARG A 184 13.96 -16.15 -2.66
N SER A 185 15.15 -16.63 -3.04
CA SER A 185 15.69 -17.90 -2.55
C SER A 185 16.01 -17.84 -1.06
N LEU A 186 16.56 -16.71 -0.59
CA LEU A 186 16.82 -16.49 0.83
C LEU A 186 15.52 -16.44 1.65
N ALA A 187 14.50 -15.74 1.18
CA ALA A 187 13.20 -15.73 1.85
C ALA A 187 12.57 -17.14 1.96
N ARG A 188 12.65 -17.93 0.87
CA ARG A 188 12.19 -19.32 0.87
C ARG A 188 12.98 -20.20 1.84
N SER A 189 14.31 -20.04 1.93
CA SER A 189 15.13 -20.84 2.86
C SER A 189 14.80 -20.58 4.33
N HIS A 190 14.15 -19.44 4.62
CA HIS A 190 13.63 -19.09 5.94
C HIS A 190 12.14 -19.40 6.13
N ASP A 191 11.49 -20.11 5.19
CA ASP A 191 10.07 -20.49 5.21
C ASP A 191 9.13 -19.27 5.22
N LEU A 192 9.52 -18.15 4.58
CA LEU A 192 8.68 -16.97 4.50
C LEU A 192 7.67 -17.06 3.36
N ARG A 193 6.45 -16.64 3.63
CA ARG A 193 5.32 -16.66 2.70
C ARG A 193 5.22 -15.33 1.94
N ILE A 194 6.14 -15.14 0.99
CA ILE A 194 6.20 -13.95 0.15
C ILE A 194 5.19 -14.07 -1.00
N VAL A 195 4.51 -12.97 -1.30
CA VAL A 195 3.71 -12.76 -2.51
C VAL A 195 4.30 -11.58 -3.26
N GLU A 196 4.84 -11.81 -4.45
CA GLU A 196 5.37 -10.74 -5.30
C GLU A 196 4.21 -9.95 -5.90
N THR A 197 4.24 -8.61 -5.77
CA THR A 197 3.16 -7.76 -6.25
C THR A 197 3.67 -6.75 -7.28
N TYR A 198 2.92 -6.56 -8.35
CA TYR A 198 3.12 -5.52 -9.34
C TYR A 198 1.92 -4.59 -9.37
N GLY A 199 2.18 -3.30 -9.42
CA GLY A 199 1.17 -2.24 -9.49
C GLY A 199 1.79 -0.87 -9.31
N MET A 200 0.94 0.14 -9.31
CA MET A 200 1.32 1.56 -9.22
C MET A 200 0.17 2.35 -8.60
N SER A 201 0.32 3.66 -8.41
CA SER A 201 -0.75 4.49 -7.87
C SER A 201 -1.98 4.46 -8.77
N GLU A 202 -1.77 4.42 -10.08
CA GLU A 202 -2.81 4.38 -11.11
C GLU A 202 -3.63 3.07 -11.13
N THR A 203 -3.18 2.05 -10.39
CA THR A 203 -3.91 0.77 -10.19
C THR A 203 -4.29 0.54 -8.72
N CYS A 204 -4.44 1.61 -7.94
CA CYS A 204 -4.69 1.53 -6.50
C CYS A 204 -3.68 0.61 -5.76
N GLY A 205 -2.41 0.59 -6.20
CA GLY A 205 -1.38 -0.29 -5.68
C GLY A 205 -1.23 -1.60 -6.44
N GLY A 206 -0.87 -2.68 -5.74
CA GLY A 206 -0.66 -3.99 -6.36
C GLY A 206 -1.92 -4.55 -7.01
N CYS A 207 -1.86 -4.85 -8.31
CA CYS A 207 -2.96 -5.41 -9.10
C CYS A 207 -2.63 -6.76 -9.75
N VAL A 208 -1.38 -7.23 -9.65
CA VAL A 208 -0.92 -8.56 -10.10
C VAL A 208 -0.13 -9.19 -8.97
N TYR A 209 -0.51 -10.38 -8.53
CA TYR A 209 0.11 -11.11 -7.43
C TYR A 209 0.69 -12.43 -7.93
N ASP A 210 1.99 -12.66 -7.73
CA ASP A 210 2.73 -13.83 -8.24
C ASP A 210 2.48 -14.10 -9.74
N GLY A 211 2.36 -13.02 -10.53
CA GLY A 211 2.09 -13.10 -11.97
C GLY A 211 0.62 -13.30 -12.34
N VAL A 212 -0.30 -13.40 -11.37
CA VAL A 212 -1.74 -13.55 -11.60
C VAL A 212 -2.44 -12.21 -11.35
N PRO A 213 -3.21 -11.67 -12.32
CA PRO A 213 -4.02 -10.49 -12.11
C PRO A 213 -5.04 -10.72 -10.99
N LEU A 214 -5.31 -9.68 -10.20
CA LEU A 214 -6.43 -9.70 -9.27
C LEU A 214 -7.76 -9.79 -10.03
N ASP A 215 -8.79 -10.26 -9.35
CA ASP A 215 -10.13 -10.31 -9.93
C ASP A 215 -10.58 -8.91 -10.39
N GLY A 216 -11.17 -8.83 -11.58
CA GLY A 216 -11.54 -7.56 -12.22
C GLY A 216 -10.39 -6.78 -12.87
N VAL A 217 -9.17 -7.34 -12.93
CA VAL A 217 -8.01 -6.72 -13.60
C VAL A 217 -7.74 -7.39 -14.95
N ASP A 218 -7.74 -6.60 -16.01
CA ASP A 218 -7.40 -7.03 -17.37
C ASP A 218 -5.94 -6.68 -17.70
N LEU A 219 -5.17 -7.65 -18.18
CA LEU A 219 -3.82 -7.45 -18.68
C LEU A 219 -3.74 -7.76 -20.16
N ARG A 220 -3.18 -6.84 -20.94
CA ARG A 220 -2.95 -7.03 -22.38
C ARG A 220 -1.54 -6.55 -22.75
N SER A 221 -0.85 -7.30 -23.59
CA SER A 221 0.37 -6.84 -24.23
C SER A 221 0.03 -6.26 -25.59
N VAL A 222 0.33 -4.97 -25.80
CA VAL A 222 0.11 -4.28 -27.07
C VAL A 222 1.42 -3.59 -27.47
N ASP A 223 1.97 -3.96 -28.59
CA ASP A 223 3.25 -3.44 -29.12
C ASP A 223 4.40 -3.52 -28.08
N GLY A 224 4.48 -4.65 -27.35
CA GLY A 224 5.48 -4.89 -26.33
C GLY A 224 5.28 -4.09 -25.03
N ARG A 225 4.17 -3.34 -24.89
CA ARG A 225 3.81 -2.61 -23.68
C ARG A 225 2.68 -3.31 -22.95
N LEU A 226 2.81 -3.39 -21.63
CA LEU A 226 1.73 -3.88 -20.79
C LEU A 226 0.66 -2.79 -20.65
N ARG A 227 -0.58 -3.13 -21.00
CA ARG A 227 -1.77 -2.33 -20.74
C ARG A 227 -2.56 -3.00 -19.62
N ILE A 228 -2.96 -2.19 -18.65
CA ILE A 228 -3.75 -2.63 -17.50
C ILE A 228 -5.11 -1.97 -17.62
N GLY A 229 -6.16 -2.76 -17.45
CA GLY A 229 -7.56 -2.32 -17.43
C GLY A 229 -8.28 -2.90 -16.22
N GLY A 230 -9.52 -2.47 -16.02
CA GLY A 230 -10.40 -3.03 -15.01
C GLY A 230 -10.74 -2.09 -13.86
N THR A 231 -11.37 -2.66 -12.83
CA THR A 231 -12.03 -1.91 -11.75
C THR A 231 -11.07 -1.21 -10.77
N VAL A 232 -9.78 -1.54 -10.81
CA VAL A 232 -8.76 -0.96 -9.92
C VAL A 232 -8.12 0.32 -10.48
N LEU A 233 -8.54 0.78 -11.66
CA LEU A 233 -7.92 1.93 -12.30
C LEU A 233 -8.30 3.24 -11.62
N ALA A 234 -7.32 4.13 -11.50
CA ALA A 234 -7.53 5.51 -11.09
C ALA A 234 -8.36 6.29 -12.11
N GLU A 235 -9.06 7.32 -11.66
CA GLU A 235 -9.87 8.23 -12.50
C GLU A 235 -9.01 9.19 -13.36
N GLY A 236 -7.71 9.22 -13.12
CA GLY A 236 -6.77 10.09 -13.79
C GLY A 236 -5.93 10.92 -12.83
N TYR A 237 -5.42 12.05 -13.31
CA TYR A 237 -4.58 12.94 -12.52
C TYR A 237 -5.29 14.26 -12.23
N LEU A 238 -5.20 14.71 -10.98
CA LEU A 238 -5.75 16.00 -10.56
C LEU A 238 -5.11 17.14 -11.37
N GLY A 239 -5.93 17.99 -11.97
CA GLY A 239 -5.47 19.13 -12.78
C GLY A 239 -4.91 18.78 -14.15
N ALA A 240 -4.93 17.51 -14.57
CA ALA A 240 -4.63 17.10 -15.94
C ALA A 240 -5.92 16.96 -16.77
N PRO A 241 -5.88 17.28 -18.08
CA PRO A 241 -7.03 17.12 -18.98
C PRO A 241 -7.35 15.64 -19.25
#